data_7d5ee55fbf6e377a451974399e00fb12
#
_entry.id   7d5ee55fbf6e377a451974399e00fb12
#
_cell.length_a   1.000
_cell.length_b   1.000
_cell.length_c   1.000
_cell.angle_alpha   90.00
_cell.angle_beta   90.00
_cell.angle_gamma   90.00
#
_symmetry.space_group_name_H-M   'P 1'
#
loop_
_entity.id
_entity.type
_entity.pdbx_description
1 polymer ?
#
loop_
_entity_poly.entity_id
_entity_poly.type
_entity_poly.pdbx_seq_one_letter_code
_entity_poly.pdbx_strand_id
1 'polypeptide(L)'
;MTDGGLPPGLWLIGLGPGDLGLMTADAIEHARACDYRFLEGYTATLPDDQEGGLEDLVGQWNRAMRPMVEDPSEILSLAAEKSVALMVVGDPMQATTHVDLESHCAEQGIDFFVIPGLSATSLAVSLSGLQSYRFGRQVTLPFAYGDYLPTSPLEMIDSNYTNNLHTLVLLDLDPTGMGVETPKPMQPKQAVEILKAMFEKLVEHEGSVRESMTTAIVNWDAILLSDLGTADQRIVSGDLDDIAKFSDGRIHCLILPAEFTGLEREAYERRRYQA
;
A
#
# COMPACT_ATOMS: atom_id res chain seq x y z
N MET A 1 24.17 -31.07 -6.46
CA MET A 1 23.39 -30.33 -5.49
C MET A 1 24.40 -29.88 -4.44
N THR A 2 24.82 -28.66 -4.51
CA THR A 2 25.74 -28.06 -3.55
C THR A 2 24.98 -27.91 -2.24
N ASP A 3 25.58 -28.39 -1.18
CA ASP A 3 25.15 -28.24 0.23
C ASP A 3 25.28 -26.75 0.65
N GLY A 4 24.53 -25.91 -0.04
CA GLY A 4 24.70 -24.47 0.04
C GLY A 4 23.41 -23.77 0.42
N GLY A 5 23.31 -23.37 1.72
CA GLY A 5 22.38 -22.32 2.12
C GLY A 5 22.57 -21.04 1.29
N LEU A 6 21.66 -20.08 1.41
CA LEU A 6 21.80 -18.78 0.76
C LEU A 6 23.04 -18.03 1.28
N PRO A 7 23.70 -17.21 0.46
CA PRO A 7 24.81 -16.39 0.93
C PRO A 7 24.33 -15.41 2.04
N PRO A 8 25.22 -15.02 2.96
CA PRO A 8 24.95 -13.95 3.92
C PRO A 8 24.48 -12.70 3.20
N GLY A 9 23.58 -11.96 3.83
CA GLY A 9 23.01 -10.73 3.29
C GLY A 9 21.59 -10.50 3.71
N LEU A 10 21.05 -9.34 3.37
CA LEU A 10 19.65 -8.98 3.58
C LEU A 10 18.82 -9.32 2.32
N TRP A 11 17.82 -10.15 2.51
CA TRP A 11 16.90 -10.63 1.49
C TRP A 11 15.52 -9.98 1.70
N LEU A 12 15.15 -8.99 0.89
CA LEU A 12 13.80 -8.44 0.87
C LEU A 12 12.89 -9.34 0.04
N ILE A 13 11.87 -9.89 0.65
CA ILE A 13 11.01 -10.92 0.03
C ILE A 13 9.56 -10.48 0.04
N GLY A 14 8.97 -10.31 -1.16
CA GLY A 14 7.57 -9.97 -1.33
C GLY A 14 6.65 -11.17 -1.14
N LEU A 15 5.65 -11.02 -0.26
CA LEU A 15 4.68 -12.07 0.05
C LEU A 15 3.42 -12.03 -0.84
N GLY A 16 3.29 -11.03 -1.71
CA GLY A 16 2.00 -10.76 -2.37
C GLY A 16 1.01 -10.05 -1.44
N PRO A 17 -0.16 -9.64 -1.97
CA PRO A 17 -0.98 -8.60 -1.33
C PRO A 17 -1.95 -9.09 -0.23
N GLY A 18 -2.07 -10.40 0.03
CA GLY A 18 -3.01 -10.86 1.04
C GLY A 18 -3.14 -12.37 1.15
N ASP A 19 -3.49 -13.08 0.09
CA ASP A 19 -3.51 -14.55 0.07
C ASP A 19 -2.11 -15.10 -0.17
N LEU A 20 -1.63 -15.99 0.70
CA LEU A 20 -0.32 -16.66 0.55
C LEU A 20 -0.21 -17.48 -0.73
N GLY A 21 -1.34 -17.89 -1.33
CA GLY A 21 -1.38 -18.50 -2.65
C GLY A 21 -0.89 -17.58 -3.78
N LEU A 22 -0.75 -16.28 -3.51
CA LEU A 22 -0.18 -15.29 -4.43
C LEU A 22 1.33 -15.06 -4.23
N MET A 23 1.95 -15.72 -3.26
CA MET A 23 3.41 -15.76 -3.17
C MET A 23 4.00 -16.47 -4.39
N THR A 24 5.09 -15.94 -4.89
CA THR A 24 5.83 -16.66 -5.93
C THR A 24 6.54 -17.89 -5.34
N ALA A 25 6.74 -18.92 -6.15
CA ALA A 25 7.53 -20.10 -5.72
C ALA A 25 8.94 -19.69 -5.26
N ASP A 26 9.52 -18.71 -5.94
CA ASP A 26 10.83 -18.14 -5.63
C ASP A 26 10.86 -17.46 -4.25
N ALA A 27 9.82 -16.69 -3.91
CA ALA A 27 9.67 -16.06 -2.58
C ALA A 27 9.59 -17.12 -1.47
N ILE A 28 8.83 -18.18 -1.67
CA ILE A 28 8.69 -19.28 -0.70
C ILE A 28 10.03 -20.00 -0.51
N GLU A 29 10.72 -20.33 -1.61
CA GLU A 29 12.00 -21.03 -1.58
C GLU A 29 13.07 -20.24 -0.83
N HIS A 30 13.23 -18.94 -1.17
CA HIS A 30 14.21 -18.07 -0.52
C HIS A 30 13.87 -17.79 0.94
N ALA A 31 12.60 -17.53 1.27
CA ALA A 31 12.20 -17.34 2.66
C ALA A 31 12.48 -18.56 3.54
N ARG A 32 12.25 -19.77 3.01
CA ARG A 32 12.59 -21.03 3.70
C ARG A 32 14.08 -21.21 3.91
N ALA A 33 14.86 -20.84 2.91
CA ALA A 33 16.30 -21.09 2.89
C ALA A 33 17.10 -20.09 3.73
N CYS A 34 16.53 -18.93 4.09
CA CYS A 34 17.17 -17.96 4.98
C CYS A 34 17.34 -18.50 6.39
N ASP A 35 18.46 -18.14 7.06
CA ASP A 35 18.75 -18.49 8.46
C ASP A 35 17.78 -17.81 9.43
N TYR A 36 17.45 -16.53 9.17
CA TYR A 36 16.54 -15.72 9.96
C TYR A 36 15.43 -15.13 9.10
N ARG A 37 14.24 -14.98 9.67
CA ARG A 37 13.07 -14.41 9.01
C ARG A 37 12.41 -13.38 9.89
N PHE A 38 12.17 -12.20 9.33
CA PHE A 38 11.37 -11.14 9.91
C PHE A 38 10.17 -10.85 9.01
N LEU A 39 8.99 -10.64 9.60
CA LEU A 39 7.82 -10.14 8.91
C LEU A 39 7.63 -8.66 9.25
N GLU A 40 7.71 -7.82 8.25
CA GLU A 40 7.42 -6.39 8.37
C GLU A 40 5.95 -6.21 8.75
N GLY A 41 5.68 -5.41 9.77
CA GLY A 41 4.37 -5.36 10.41
C GLY A 41 3.66 -4.01 10.39
N TYR A 42 4.08 -3.03 9.55
CA TYR A 42 3.53 -1.68 9.63
C TYR A 42 3.13 -1.06 8.28
N THR A 43 3.68 -1.46 7.13
CA THR A 43 3.29 -0.89 5.82
C THR A 43 2.10 -1.61 5.19
N ALA A 44 1.93 -2.89 5.48
CA ALA A 44 0.78 -3.69 5.08
C ALA A 44 0.60 -4.87 6.05
N THR A 45 -0.57 -5.51 6.02
CA THR A 45 -0.84 -6.65 6.91
C THR A 45 -1.49 -7.79 6.14
N LEU A 46 -1.09 -9.02 6.46
CA LEU A 46 -1.84 -10.21 6.04
C LEU A 46 -3.18 -10.31 6.80
N PRO A 47 -4.20 -10.98 6.24
CA PRO A 47 -5.31 -11.50 7.04
C PRO A 47 -4.81 -12.45 8.13
N ASP A 48 -5.49 -12.50 9.27
CA ASP A 48 -5.05 -13.28 10.44
C ASP A 48 -4.90 -14.78 10.13
N ASP A 49 -5.77 -15.35 9.30
CA ASP A 49 -5.70 -16.73 8.85
C ASP A 49 -4.50 -16.99 7.94
N GLN A 50 -4.15 -16.03 7.09
CA GLN A 50 -2.99 -16.11 6.21
C GLN A 50 -1.69 -15.93 7.00
N GLU A 51 -1.66 -15.03 7.97
CA GLU A 51 -0.51 -14.85 8.83
C GLU A 51 -0.22 -16.12 9.65
N GLY A 52 -1.26 -16.78 10.17
CA GLY A 52 -1.13 -18.08 10.83
C GLY A 52 -0.57 -19.18 9.94
N GLY A 53 -0.87 -19.16 8.64
CA GLY A 53 -0.35 -20.11 7.66
C GLY A 53 1.08 -19.83 7.17
N LEU A 54 1.59 -18.62 7.39
CA LEU A 54 2.92 -18.22 6.90
C LEU A 54 4.03 -19.04 7.56
N GLU A 55 3.94 -19.34 8.86
CA GLU A 55 4.93 -20.14 9.58
C GLU A 55 5.02 -21.58 9.03
N ASP A 56 3.89 -22.19 8.70
CA ASP A 56 3.85 -23.52 8.06
C ASP A 56 4.51 -23.49 6.68
N LEU A 57 4.40 -22.35 5.99
CA LEU A 57 4.91 -22.19 4.63
C LEU A 57 6.41 -21.91 4.57
N VAL A 58 6.94 -21.05 5.46
CA VAL A 58 8.33 -20.57 5.39
C VAL A 58 9.18 -20.86 6.63
N GLY A 59 8.57 -21.35 7.72
CA GLY A 59 9.21 -21.56 9.01
C GLY A 59 9.03 -20.38 9.97
N GLN A 60 9.60 -20.48 11.17
CA GLN A 60 9.47 -19.46 12.23
C GLN A 60 10.02 -18.10 11.79
N TRP A 61 9.35 -17.05 12.21
CA TRP A 61 9.70 -15.67 11.95
C TRP A 61 9.41 -14.75 13.15
N ASN A 62 10.03 -13.58 13.17
CA ASN A 62 9.78 -12.53 14.16
C ASN A 62 9.16 -11.31 13.47
N ARG A 63 8.35 -10.55 14.20
CA ARG A 63 7.77 -9.32 13.68
C ARG A 63 8.78 -8.18 13.74
N ALA A 64 8.95 -7.46 12.63
CA ALA A 64 9.73 -6.24 12.54
C ALA A 64 8.79 -5.04 12.40
N MET A 65 8.71 -4.21 13.42
CA MET A 65 7.95 -2.95 13.39
C MET A 65 8.84 -1.80 12.88
N ARG A 66 8.26 -0.66 12.57
CA ARG A 66 8.94 0.50 11.98
C ARG A 66 10.29 0.85 12.66
N PRO A 67 10.39 0.95 13.99
CA PRO A 67 11.68 1.29 14.61
C PRO A 67 12.81 0.30 14.30
N MET A 68 12.51 -1.00 14.17
CA MET A 68 13.50 -2.02 13.82
C MET A 68 13.91 -1.96 12.35
N VAL A 69 13.03 -1.49 11.46
CA VAL A 69 13.31 -1.39 10.02
C VAL A 69 13.98 -0.04 9.69
N GLU A 70 13.58 1.05 10.35
CA GLU A 70 14.20 2.39 10.16
C GLU A 70 15.56 2.53 10.86
N ASP A 71 15.79 1.81 11.99
CA ASP A 71 17.11 1.57 12.56
C ASP A 71 17.46 0.09 12.39
N PRO A 72 17.97 -0.32 11.22
CA PRO A 72 18.15 -1.72 10.88
C PRO A 72 19.39 -2.36 11.50
N SER A 73 20.04 -1.74 12.51
CA SER A 73 21.30 -2.19 13.10
C SER A 73 21.27 -3.64 13.56
N GLU A 74 20.17 -4.11 14.17
CA GLU A 74 20.00 -5.51 14.59
C GLU A 74 19.91 -6.45 13.38
N ILE A 75 19.08 -6.12 12.39
CA ILE A 75 18.89 -6.90 11.16
C ILE A 75 20.21 -7.00 10.38
N LEU A 76 20.90 -5.86 10.21
CA LEU A 76 22.17 -5.80 9.46
C LEU A 76 23.32 -6.51 10.17
N SER A 77 23.36 -6.47 11.51
CA SER A 77 24.33 -7.24 12.27
C SER A 77 24.20 -8.75 12.02
N LEU A 78 22.98 -9.26 11.89
CA LEU A 78 22.73 -10.66 11.51
C LEU A 78 23.09 -10.90 10.04
N ALA A 79 22.69 -9.98 9.15
CA ALA A 79 22.89 -10.10 7.71
C ALA A 79 24.38 -10.07 7.28
N ALA A 80 25.25 -9.50 8.10
CA ALA A 80 26.70 -9.53 7.86
C ALA A 80 27.31 -10.95 7.86
N GLU A 81 26.69 -11.89 8.56
CA GLU A 81 27.21 -13.25 8.71
C GLU A 81 26.23 -14.36 8.27
N LYS A 82 24.95 -14.02 8.07
CA LYS A 82 23.85 -14.95 7.84
C LYS A 82 22.92 -14.43 6.74
N SER A 83 22.15 -15.35 6.15
CA SER A 83 21.04 -14.99 5.27
C SER A 83 19.82 -14.56 6.10
N VAL A 84 19.38 -13.32 5.96
CA VAL A 84 18.28 -12.73 6.73
C VAL A 84 17.16 -12.30 5.79
N ALA A 85 15.99 -12.90 5.91
CA ALA A 85 14.80 -12.47 5.18
C ALA A 85 14.07 -11.35 5.95
N LEU A 86 13.79 -10.24 5.26
CA LEU A 86 12.75 -9.29 5.63
C LEU A 86 11.58 -9.51 4.65
N MET A 87 10.55 -10.19 5.13
CA MET A 87 9.34 -10.50 4.37
C MET A 87 8.38 -9.33 4.46
N VAL A 88 7.85 -8.90 3.31
CA VAL A 88 6.99 -7.71 3.18
C VAL A 88 5.72 -8.08 2.45
N VAL A 89 4.57 -7.71 2.99
CA VAL A 89 3.28 -7.91 2.34
C VAL A 89 3.20 -7.04 1.07
N GLY A 90 2.87 -7.64 -0.06
CA GLY A 90 2.95 -6.99 -1.37
C GLY A 90 4.31 -7.18 -2.03
N ASP A 91 4.83 -6.13 -2.62
CA ASP A 91 6.17 -6.04 -3.19
C ASP A 91 7.07 -5.19 -2.27
N PRO A 92 8.28 -5.66 -1.92
CA PRO A 92 9.09 -5.01 -0.90
C PRO A 92 9.68 -3.66 -1.32
N MET A 93 9.60 -3.30 -2.61
CA MET A 93 10.13 -2.05 -3.14
C MET A 93 9.04 -1.10 -3.65
N GLN A 94 7.75 -1.44 -3.44
CA GLN A 94 6.63 -0.62 -3.89
C GLN A 94 5.96 0.12 -2.73
N ALA A 95 5.79 1.43 -2.89
CA ALA A 95 5.13 2.31 -1.91
C ALA A 95 5.76 2.27 -0.49
N THR A 96 7.08 2.17 -0.43
CA THR A 96 7.89 2.03 0.79
C THR A 96 9.18 2.83 0.71
N THR A 97 9.88 2.95 1.83
CA THR A 97 11.21 3.58 1.95
C THR A 97 12.35 2.55 1.99
N HIS A 98 12.12 1.28 1.69
CA HIS A 98 13.11 0.20 1.80
C HIS A 98 14.36 0.38 0.93
N VAL A 99 14.35 1.32 -0.01
CA VAL A 99 15.58 1.76 -0.70
C VAL A 99 16.66 2.24 0.27
N ASP A 100 16.28 2.73 1.45
CA ASP A 100 17.23 3.15 2.50
C ASP A 100 17.98 1.93 3.08
N LEU A 101 17.32 0.75 3.14
CA LEU A 101 17.99 -0.49 3.56
C LEU A 101 19.10 -0.92 2.62
N GLU A 102 18.90 -0.74 1.31
CA GLU A 102 19.94 -0.97 0.30
C GLU A 102 21.14 -0.06 0.55
N SER A 103 20.91 1.22 0.85
CA SER A 103 21.98 2.18 1.17
C SER A 103 22.74 1.77 2.43
N HIS A 104 22.04 1.40 3.50
CA HIS A 104 22.67 0.92 4.73
C HIS A 104 23.49 -0.37 4.53
N CYS A 105 22.98 -1.32 3.73
CA CYS A 105 23.73 -2.52 3.35
C CYS A 105 25.02 -2.15 2.61
N ALA A 106 24.93 -1.27 1.62
CA ALA A 106 26.08 -0.85 0.83
C ALA A 106 27.16 -0.16 1.68
N GLU A 107 26.77 0.69 2.65
CA GLU A 107 27.69 1.35 3.57
C GLU A 107 28.46 0.37 4.46
N GLN A 108 27.86 -0.77 4.78
CA GLN A 108 28.44 -1.81 5.64
C GLN A 108 29.06 -2.98 4.87
N GLY A 109 28.99 -2.97 3.54
CA GLY A 109 29.48 -4.06 2.69
C GLY A 109 28.69 -5.35 2.83
N ILE A 110 27.40 -5.25 3.12
CA ILE A 110 26.43 -6.36 3.24
C ILE A 110 25.74 -6.52 1.88
N ASP A 111 25.64 -7.77 1.39
CA ASP A 111 24.91 -8.06 0.18
C ASP A 111 23.40 -7.83 0.36
N PHE A 112 22.77 -7.24 -0.65
CA PHE A 112 21.35 -6.91 -0.65
C PHE A 112 20.65 -7.60 -1.83
N PHE A 113 19.59 -8.34 -1.55
CA PHE A 113 18.82 -9.10 -2.53
C PHE A 113 17.35 -8.75 -2.47
N VAL A 114 16.69 -8.72 -3.62
CA VAL A 114 15.26 -8.47 -3.72
C VAL A 114 14.57 -9.60 -4.47
N ILE A 115 13.63 -10.25 -3.81
CA ILE A 115 12.69 -11.19 -4.42
C ILE A 115 11.34 -10.47 -4.54
N PRO A 116 10.92 -10.08 -5.76
CA PRO A 116 9.72 -9.28 -5.93
C PRO A 116 8.46 -10.05 -5.57
N GLY A 117 7.44 -9.32 -5.15
CA GLY A 117 6.10 -9.81 -4.90
C GLY A 117 5.04 -9.13 -5.78
N LEU A 118 3.84 -9.69 -5.82
CA LEU A 118 2.70 -9.04 -6.44
C LEU A 118 2.23 -7.89 -5.55
N SER A 119 2.28 -6.66 -6.06
CA SER A 119 1.87 -5.47 -5.31
C SER A 119 0.36 -5.23 -5.40
N ALA A 120 -0.26 -4.83 -4.28
CA ALA A 120 -1.64 -4.35 -4.25
C ALA A 120 -1.85 -3.13 -5.16
N THR A 121 -0.83 -2.29 -5.36
CA THR A 121 -0.90 -1.13 -6.28
C THR A 121 -1.10 -1.57 -7.73
N SER A 122 -0.38 -2.62 -8.16
CA SER A 122 -0.55 -3.20 -9.49
C SER A 122 -1.92 -3.86 -9.66
N LEU A 123 -2.39 -4.57 -8.63
CA LEU A 123 -3.75 -5.15 -8.65
C LEU A 123 -4.83 -4.08 -8.70
N ALA A 124 -4.69 -3.00 -7.93
CA ALA A 124 -5.63 -1.89 -7.94
C ALA A 124 -5.80 -1.31 -9.35
N VAL A 125 -4.70 -1.01 -10.01
CA VAL A 125 -4.71 -0.52 -11.39
C VAL A 125 -5.34 -1.53 -12.34
N SER A 126 -4.91 -2.80 -12.30
CA SER A 126 -5.36 -3.85 -13.22
C SER A 126 -6.84 -4.19 -13.07
N LEU A 127 -7.36 -4.16 -11.85
CA LEU A 127 -8.73 -4.58 -11.54
C LEU A 127 -9.74 -3.44 -11.54
N SER A 128 -9.28 -2.17 -11.58
CA SER A 128 -10.14 -0.98 -11.57
C SER A 128 -11.11 -0.92 -12.75
N GLY A 129 -10.72 -1.47 -13.89
CA GLY A 129 -11.44 -1.32 -15.16
C GLY A 129 -11.05 -0.05 -15.93
N LEU A 130 -10.06 0.69 -15.42
CA LEU A 130 -9.47 1.85 -16.07
C LEU A 130 -8.21 1.45 -16.84
N GLN A 131 -7.85 2.24 -17.83
CA GLN A 131 -6.66 1.99 -18.65
C GLN A 131 -5.38 2.27 -17.86
N SER A 132 -4.53 1.27 -17.67
CA SER A 132 -3.34 1.34 -16.80
C SER A 132 -2.35 2.45 -17.17
N TYR A 133 -2.24 2.80 -18.46
CA TYR A 133 -1.37 3.89 -18.94
C TYR A 133 -1.94 5.30 -18.72
N ARG A 134 -3.15 5.41 -18.14
CA ARG A 134 -3.78 6.67 -17.77
C ARG A 134 -3.68 6.99 -16.27
N PHE A 135 -2.84 6.29 -15.54
CA PHE A 135 -2.57 6.61 -14.15
C PHE A 135 -1.40 7.58 -14.02
N GLY A 136 -1.59 8.57 -13.17
CA GLY A 136 -0.57 9.53 -12.80
C GLY A 136 0.20 9.13 -11.55
N ARG A 137 0.73 10.12 -10.83
CA ARG A 137 1.45 9.91 -9.58
C ARG A 137 0.53 9.26 -8.55
N GLN A 138 0.99 8.16 -7.94
CA GLN A 138 0.36 7.54 -6.80
C GLN A 138 0.45 8.45 -5.56
N VAL A 139 -0.59 8.48 -4.75
CA VAL A 139 -0.72 9.36 -3.59
C VAL A 139 -1.02 8.52 -2.35
N THR A 140 -0.41 8.85 -1.22
CA THR A 140 -0.81 8.31 0.09
C THR A 140 -1.64 9.35 0.84
N LEU A 141 -2.79 8.94 1.35
CA LEU A 141 -3.65 9.74 2.21
C LEU A 141 -3.33 9.41 3.67
N PRO A 142 -2.65 10.31 4.42
CA PRO A 142 -2.30 10.07 5.81
C PRO A 142 -3.50 10.32 6.73
N PHE A 143 -3.48 9.73 7.92
CA PHE A 143 -4.38 10.15 8.98
C PHE A 143 -4.11 11.61 9.40
N ALA A 144 -5.17 12.30 9.79
CA ALA A 144 -5.05 13.58 10.48
C ALA A 144 -4.86 13.33 11.98
N TYR A 145 -3.86 13.99 12.59
CA TYR A 145 -3.62 13.92 14.04
C TYR A 145 -3.14 15.27 14.58
N GLY A 146 -3.76 15.74 15.67
CA GLY A 146 -3.48 17.08 16.21
C GLY A 146 -3.68 18.15 15.14
N ASP A 147 -2.66 18.98 14.93
CA ASP A 147 -2.64 20.03 13.89
C ASP A 147 -2.09 19.52 12.53
N TYR A 148 -1.71 18.23 12.46
CA TYR A 148 -1.18 17.65 11.23
C TYR A 148 -2.32 17.28 10.28
N LEU A 149 -2.45 18.06 9.24
CA LEU A 149 -3.34 17.81 8.09
C LEU A 149 -2.67 18.40 6.85
N PRO A 150 -1.83 17.64 6.15
CA PRO A 150 -1.15 18.12 4.94
C PRO A 150 -2.16 18.26 3.79
N THR A 151 -2.01 19.27 2.95
CA THR A 151 -2.83 19.47 1.73
C THR A 151 -2.19 18.87 0.49
N SER A 152 -0.90 18.54 0.56
CA SER A 152 -0.13 18.03 -0.58
C SER A 152 -0.72 16.78 -1.26
N PRO A 153 -1.39 15.82 -0.58
CA PRO A 153 -2.06 14.73 -1.27
C PRO A 153 -3.14 15.23 -2.23
N LEU A 154 -3.96 16.19 -1.79
CA LEU A 154 -5.02 16.78 -2.60
C LEU A 154 -4.46 17.58 -3.78
N GLU A 155 -3.36 18.31 -3.59
CA GLU A 155 -2.66 19.04 -4.65
C GLU A 155 -2.09 18.10 -5.73
N MET A 156 -1.59 16.92 -5.33
CA MET A 156 -1.12 15.88 -6.26
C MET A 156 -2.28 15.24 -7.04
N ILE A 157 -3.42 15.01 -6.38
CA ILE A 157 -4.65 14.52 -7.02
C ILE A 157 -5.11 15.53 -8.07
N ASP A 158 -5.15 16.82 -7.72
CA ASP A 158 -5.51 17.90 -8.65
C ASP A 158 -4.55 17.98 -9.85
N SER A 159 -3.25 17.87 -9.60
CA SER A 159 -2.24 17.84 -10.68
C SER A 159 -2.45 16.67 -11.64
N ASN A 160 -2.76 15.46 -11.13
CA ASN A 160 -3.09 14.33 -12.00
C ASN A 160 -4.37 14.59 -12.80
N TYR A 161 -5.43 15.06 -12.13
CA TYR A 161 -6.71 15.35 -12.77
C TYR A 161 -6.57 16.37 -13.90
N THR A 162 -5.84 17.46 -13.65
CA THR A 162 -5.57 18.51 -14.65
C THR A 162 -4.84 17.96 -15.89
N ASN A 163 -4.01 16.93 -15.71
CA ASN A 163 -3.34 16.23 -16.79
C ASN A 163 -4.15 15.06 -17.37
N ASN A 164 -5.42 14.94 -16.99
CA ASN A 164 -6.31 13.86 -17.40
C ASN A 164 -5.76 12.45 -17.04
N LEU A 165 -5.17 12.32 -15.84
CA LEU A 165 -4.63 11.09 -15.31
C LEU A 165 -5.41 10.66 -14.04
N HIS A 166 -5.75 9.37 -13.96
CA HIS A 166 -6.37 8.78 -12.77
C HIS A 166 -5.37 8.75 -11.61
N THR A 167 -5.86 8.88 -10.38
CA THR A 167 -5.01 8.83 -9.19
C THR A 167 -5.31 7.59 -8.36
N LEU A 168 -4.30 6.74 -8.15
CA LEU A 168 -4.35 5.72 -7.10
C LEU A 168 -4.00 6.39 -5.76
N VAL A 169 -4.92 6.28 -4.80
CA VAL A 169 -4.79 6.83 -3.45
C VAL A 169 -4.69 5.66 -2.47
N LEU A 170 -3.53 5.49 -1.87
CA LEU A 170 -3.29 4.53 -0.80
C LEU A 170 -3.77 5.14 0.51
N LEU A 171 -4.49 4.36 1.30
CA LEU A 171 -5.00 4.77 2.61
C LEU A 171 -4.05 4.31 3.71
N ASP A 172 -3.72 5.22 4.62
CA ASP A 172 -2.79 4.97 5.72
C ASP A 172 -3.31 3.88 6.67
N LEU A 173 -2.39 3.17 7.30
CA LEU A 173 -2.66 2.08 8.22
C LEU A 173 -2.36 2.43 9.69
N ASP A 174 -1.77 3.61 9.94
CA ASP A 174 -1.33 3.97 11.29
C ASP A 174 -1.80 5.37 11.69
N PRO A 175 -2.88 5.49 12.48
CA PRO A 175 -3.37 6.78 12.95
C PRO A 175 -2.40 7.51 13.89
N THR A 176 -1.35 6.83 14.38
CA THR A 176 -0.34 7.43 15.25
C THR A 176 0.87 7.95 14.48
N GLY A 177 1.09 7.44 13.27
CA GLY A 177 2.27 7.72 12.45
C GLY A 177 3.58 7.12 12.99
N MET A 178 3.53 6.38 14.11
CA MET A 178 4.73 5.85 14.80
C MET A 178 5.16 4.47 14.31
N GLY A 179 4.25 3.70 13.70
CA GLY A 179 4.53 2.34 13.21
C GLY A 179 4.93 1.33 14.29
N VAL A 180 4.48 1.55 15.52
CA VAL A 180 4.80 0.72 16.70
C VAL A 180 3.65 -0.20 17.08
N GLU A 181 2.43 0.31 16.94
CA GLU A 181 1.20 -0.44 17.25
C GLU A 181 0.75 -1.28 16.06
N THR A 182 -0.12 -2.25 16.35
CA THR A 182 -0.81 -3.00 15.29
C THR A 182 -1.55 -2.03 14.37
N PRO A 183 -1.37 -2.15 13.05
CA PRO A 183 -2.04 -1.30 12.08
C PRO A 183 -3.55 -1.23 12.27
N LYS A 184 -4.10 -0.03 12.11
CA LYS A 184 -5.54 0.27 12.12
C LYS A 184 -5.90 0.92 10.78
N PRO A 185 -6.21 0.12 9.75
CA PRO A 185 -6.43 0.62 8.41
C PRO A 185 -7.51 1.71 8.34
N MET A 186 -7.22 2.78 7.61
CA MET A 186 -8.17 3.85 7.36
C MET A 186 -9.41 3.33 6.64
N GLN A 187 -10.58 3.61 7.20
CA GLN A 187 -11.86 3.20 6.62
C GLN A 187 -12.33 4.23 5.56
N PRO A 188 -13.16 3.81 4.60
CA PRO A 188 -13.63 4.69 3.51
C PRO A 188 -14.23 6.00 3.99
N LYS A 189 -15.05 5.95 5.04
CA LYS A 189 -15.63 7.15 5.66
C LYS A 189 -14.58 8.14 6.16
N GLN A 190 -13.53 7.64 6.83
CA GLN A 190 -12.43 8.46 7.33
C GLN A 190 -11.64 9.10 6.18
N ALA A 191 -11.39 8.33 5.11
CA ALA A 191 -10.70 8.85 3.93
C ALA A 191 -11.47 10.03 3.31
N VAL A 192 -12.79 9.90 3.16
CA VAL A 192 -13.64 10.98 2.62
C VAL A 192 -13.67 12.19 3.56
N GLU A 193 -13.75 12.00 4.88
CA GLU A 193 -13.70 13.08 5.87
C GLU A 193 -12.36 13.83 5.82
N ILE A 194 -11.25 13.12 5.69
CA ILE A 194 -9.90 13.72 5.55
C ILE A 194 -9.78 14.51 4.25
N LEU A 195 -10.24 13.96 3.12
CA LEU A 195 -10.23 14.68 1.84
C LEU A 195 -11.05 15.98 1.92
N LYS A 196 -12.22 15.97 2.57
CA LYS A 196 -13.04 17.17 2.81
C LYS A 196 -12.28 18.19 3.64
N ALA A 197 -11.68 17.76 4.75
CA ALA A 197 -10.93 18.66 5.64
C ALA A 197 -9.69 19.27 4.94
N MET A 198 -8.98 18.48 4.12
CA MET A 198 -7.88 19.00 3.28
C MET A 198 -8.37 20.07 2.30
N PHE A 199 -9.53 19.84 1.67
CA PHE A 199 -10.12 20.78 0.73
C PHE A 199 -10.52 22.10 1.43
N GLU A 200 -11.20 22.03 2.57
CA GLU A 200 -11.56 23.21 3.37
C GLU A 200 -10.33 24.02 3.75
N LYS A 201 -9.28 23.34 4.25
CA LYS A 201 -8.00 23.98 4.58
C LYS A 201 -7.33 24.65 3.39
N LEU A 202 -7.37 24.03 2.22
CA LEU A 202 -6.79 24.59 0.99
C LEU A 202 -7.53 25.87 0.57
N VAL A 203 -8.87 25.85 0.60
CA VAL A 203 -9.71 26.99 0.26
C VAL A 203 -9.46 28.16 1.21
N GLU A 204 -9.32 27.91 2.51
CA GLU A 204 -9.03 28.94 3.50
C GLU A 204 -7.65 29.62 3.27
N HIS A 205 -6.65 28.86 2.83
CA HIS A 205 -5.29 29.38 2.64
C HIS A 205 -5.07 30.07 1.30
N GLU A 206 -5.61 29.55 0.22
CA GLU A 206 -5.39 30.08 -1.12
C GLU A 206 -6.42 31.13 -1.55
N GLY A 207 -7.54 31.27 -0.81
CA GLY A 207 -8.60 32.27 -1.09
C GLY A 207 -9.36 32.04 -2.41
N SER A 208 -8.99 30.99 -3.16
CA SER A 208 -9.65 30.60 -4.41
C SER A 208 -9.60 29.09 -4.60
N VAL A 209 -10.71 28.52 -4.99
CA VAL A 209 -10.77 27.11 -5.43
C VAL A 209 -10.15 27.04 -6.84
N ARG A 210 -9.22 26.12 -7.06
CA ARG A 210 -8.71 25.86 -8.40
C ARG A 210 -9.87 25.42 -9.31
N GLU A 211 -9.79 25.79 -10.59
CA GLU A 211 -10.89 25.56 -11.53
C GLU A 211 -11.29 24.08 -11.64
N SER A 212 -10.32 23.17 -11.47
CA SER A 212 -10.50 21.72 -11.41
C SER A 212 -11.28 21.24 -10.18
N MET A 213 -11.33 22.01 -9.10
CA MET A 213 -11.99 21.69 -7.82
C MET A 213 -13.32 22.39 -7.62
N THR A 214 -13.97 22.84 -8.70
CA THR A 214 -15.27 23.55 -8.62
C THR A 214 -16.42 22.65 -8.19
N THR A 215 -16.30 21.34 -8.39
CA THR A 215 -17.28 20.35 -7.93
C THR A 215 -16.97 19.99 -6.47
N ALA A 216 -17.99 19.99 -5.63
CA ALA A 216 -17.83 19.54 -4.23
C ALA A 216 -17.21 18.14 -4.18
N ILE A 217 -16.19 17.96 -3.34
CA ILE A 217 -15.44 16.69 -3.21
C ILE A 217 -16.35 15.48 -3.08
N VAL A 218 -17.47 15.61 -2.36
CA VAL A 218 -18.44 14.51 -2.17
C VAL A 218 -18.99 13.92 -3.47
N ASN A 219 -19.04 14.73 -4.52
CA ASN A 219 -19.56 14.34 -5.83
C ASN A 219 -18.46 13.85 -6.79
N TRP A 220 -17.21 13.70 -6.32
CA TRP A 220 -16.17 13.15 -7.16
C TRP A 220 -16.39 11.66 -7.37
N ASP A 221 -16.31 11.23 -8.63
CA ASP A 221 -16.29 9.81 -8.96
C ASP A 221 -15.13 9.13 -8.24
N ALA A 222 -15.37 7.95 -7.67
CA ALA A 222 -14.36 7.16 -6.99
C ALA A 222 -14.58 5.66 -7.23
N ILE A 223 -13.50 4.89 -7.19
CA ILE A 223 -13.53 3.43 -7.14
C ILE A 223 -12.84 3.03 -5.84
N LEU A 224 -13.56 2.31 -4.99
CA LEU A 224 -13.02 1.71 -3.78
C LEU A 224 -12.61 0.27 -4.08
N LEU A 225 -11.41 -0.09 -3.70
CA LEU A 225 -10.91 -1.44 -3.77
C LEU A 225 -10.53 -1.88 -2.35
N SER A 226 -11.11 -3.00 -1.94
CA SER A 226 -10.96 -3.54 -0.58
C SER A 226 -10.39 -4.93 -0.62
N ASP A 227 -9.52 -5.27 0.32
CA ASP A 227 -8.93 -6.60 0.54
C ASP A 227 -8.38 -7.25 -0.74
N LEU A 228 -7.68 -6.44 -1.55
CA LEU A 228 -7.11 -6.90 -2.83
C LEU A 228 -6.20 -8.12 -2.64
N GLY A 229 -6.41 -9.11 -3.50
CA GLY A 229 -5.64 -10.35 -3.48
C GLY A 229 -6.09 -11.34 -2.40
N THR A 230 -7.30 -11.19 -1.85
CA THR A 230 -7.91 -12.14 -0.93
C THR A 230 -9.24 -12.68 -1.48
N ALA A 231 -9.82 -13.69 -0.83
CA ALA A 231 -11.16 -14.19 -1.15
C ALA A 231 -12.26 -13.14 -0.89
N ASP A 232 -12.00 -12.19 0.01
CA ASP A 232 -12.93 -11.12 0.38
C ASP A 232 -12.81 -9.86 -0.47
N GLN A 233 -12.00 -9.92 -1.52
CA GLN A 233 -11.79 -8.79 -2.42
C GLN A 233 -13.11 -8.18 -2.90
N ARG A 234 -13.23 -6.85 -2.79
CA ARG A 234 -14.38 -6.07 -3.29
C ARG A 234 -13.89 -4.88 -4.12
N ILE A 235 -14.61 -4.59 -5.18
CA ILE A 235 -14.38 -3.41 -6.03
C ILE A 235 -15.72 -2.78 -6.29
N VAL A 236 -15.92 -1.57 -5.78
CA VAL A 236 -17.16 -0.82 -5.92
C VAL A 236 -16.85 0.59 -6.42
N SER A 237 -17.78 1.18 -7.16
CA SER A 237 -17.68 2.55 -7.67
C SER A 237 -18.87 3.38 -7.20
N GLY A 238 -18.70 4.67 -7.12
CA GLY A 238 -19.71 5.63 -6.73
C GLY A 238 -19.09 7.01 -6.56
N ASP A 239 -19.88 8.01 -6.20
CA ASP A 239 -19.29 9.24 -5.71
C ASP A 239 -18.69 9.03 -4.30
N LEU A 240 -17.89 9.97 -3.85
CA LEU A 240 -17.24 9.84 -2.53
C LEU A 240 -18.25 9.79 -1.38
N ASP A 241 -19.46 10.35 -1.53
CA ASP A 241 -20.51 10.24 -0.51
C ASP A 241 -21.09 8.81 -0.46
N ASP A 242 -21.23 8.14 -1.59
CA ASP A 242 -21.60 6.72 -1.64
C ASP A 242 -20.48 5.83 -1.09
N ILE A 243 -19.24 6.10 -1.45
CA ILE A 243 -18.07 5.37 -0.95
C ILE A 243 -17.94 5.48 0.58
N ALA A 244 -18.25 6.65 1.16
CA ALA A 244 -18.23 6.85 2.61
C ALA A 244 -19.21 5.96 3.39
N LYS A 245 -20.24 5.42 2.73
CA LYS A 245 -21.25 4.52 3.32
C LYS A 245 -20.79 3.05 3.30
N PHE A 246 -19.76 2.73 2.53
CA PHE A 246 -19.24 1.36 2.45
C PHE A 246 -18.50 1.02 3.75
N SER A 247 -18.85 -0.10 4.37
CA SER A 247 -18.34 -0.52 5.68
C SER A 247 -17.72 -1.91 5.71
N ASP A 248 -17.71 -2.60 4.56
CA ASP A 248 -17.14 -3.94 4.47
C ASP A 248 -15.66 -3.88 4.09
N GLY A 249 -14.90 -4.89 4.52
CA GLY A 249 -13.48 -5.01 4.22
C GLY A 249 -12.57 -4.45 5.31
N ARG A 250 -11.31 -4.83 5.23
CA ARG A 250 -10.28 -4.55 6.23
C ARG A 250 -9.28 -3.48 5.76
N ILE A 251 -8.72 -3.67 4.56
CA ILE A 251 -7.74 -2.77 3.96
C ILE A 251 -8.30 -2.22 2.65
N HIS A 252 -8.13 -0.91 2.45
CA HIS A 252 -8.72 -0.21 1.32
C HIS A 252 -7.70 0.65 0.59
N CYS A 253 -7.93 0.85 -0.70
CA CYS A 253 -7.39 1.96 -1.47
C CYS A 253 -8.50 2.58 -2.33
N LEU A 254 -8.29 3.82 -2.75
CA LEU A 254 -9.20 4.53 -3.64
C LEU A 254 -8.52 4.77 -4.99
N ILE A 255 -9.32 4.80 -6.04
CA ILE A 255 -8.93 5.43 -7.29
C ILE A 255 -9.87 6.60 -7.51
N LEU A 256 -9.29 7.78 -7.73
CA LEU A 256 -10.01 8.98 -8.16
C LEU A 256 -9.79 9.13 -9.66
N PRO A 257 -10.82 8.83 -10.47
CA PRO A 257 -10.70 8.90 -11.91
C PRO A 257 -10.60 10.35 -12.39
N ALA A 258 -9.82 10.55 -13.47
CA ALA A 258 -9.97 11.73 -14.32
C ALA A 258 -11.13 11.52 -15.30
N GLU A 259 -11.18 12.28 -16.38
CA GLU A 259 -12.21 12.13 -17.40
C GLU A 259 -12.22 10.72 -18.00
N PHE A 260 -13.36 10.05 -17.98
CA PHE A 260 -13.49 8.67 -18.46
C PHE A 260 -13.49 8.59 -19.99
N THR A 261 -12.88 7.56 -20.56
CA THR A 261 -13.25 7.07 -21.89
C THR A 261 -14.58 6.32 -21.84
N GLY A 262 -15.18 6.01 -23.01
CA GLY A 262 -16.45 5.28 -23.04
C GLY A 262 -16.39 3.92 -22.31
N LEU A 263 -15.33 3.13 -22.56
CA LEU A 263 -15.15 1.81 -21.93
C LEU A 263 -14.88 1.90 -20.42
N GLU A 264 -14.17 2.91 -19.99
CA GLU A 264 -13.93 3.16 -18.56
C GLU A 264 -15.20 3.55 -17.83
N ARG A 265 -16.05 4.40 -18.46
CA ARG A 265 -17.37 4.75 -17.90
C ARG A 265 -18.24 3.52 -17.76
N GLU A 266 -18.29 2.65 -18.76
CA GLU A 266 -19.04 1.40 -18.68
C GLU A 266 -18.52 0.48 -17.56
N ALA A 267 -17.20 0.39 -17.40
CA ALA A 267 -16.59 -0.41 -16.32
C ALA A 267 -16.93 0.15 -14.94
N TYR A 268 -16.92 1.48 -14.81
CA TYR A 268 -17.32 2.18 -13.59
C TYR A 268 -18.79 1.92 -13.25
N GLU A 269 -19.71 2.10 -14.21
CA GLU A 269 -21.16 1.91 -13.98
C GLU A 269 -21.51 0.45 -13.62
N ARG A 270 -20.80 -0.55 -14.16
CA ARG A 270 -21.00 -1.96 -13.80
C ARG A 270 -20.69 -2.28 -12.34
N ARG A 271 -19.89 -1.46 -11.65
CA ARG A 271 -19.46 -1.66 -10.27
C ARG A 271 -20.16 -0.72 -9.29
N ARG A 272 -21.15 0.04 -9.77
CA ARG A 272 -21.79 1.06 -8.96
C ARG A 272 -22.37 0.49 -7.69
N TYR A 273 -21.96 1.05 -6.55
CA TYR A 273 -22.44 0.68 -5.23
C TYR A 273 -23.93 1.01 -5.11
N GLN A 274 -24.70 0.04 -4.66
CA GLN A 274 -26.12 0.19 -4.33
C GLN A 274 -26.23 0.00 -2.82
N ALA A 275 -26.36 1.12 -2.10
CA ALA A 275 -26.51 1.14 -0.65
C ALA A 275 -27.82 0.51 -0.17
#